data_ff0c6aabfb422ba6b75812ed2f6f537f
#
_entry.id   ff0c6aabfb422ba6b75812ed2f6f537f
#
_cell.length_a   1.000
_cell.length_b   1.000
_cell.length_c   1.000
_cell.angle_alpha   90.00
_cell.angle_beta   90.00
_cell.angle_gamma   90.00
#
_symmetry.space_group_name_H-M   'P 1'
#
loop_
_entity.id
_entity.type
_entity.pdbx_description
1 polymer ?
#
loop_
_entity_poly.entity_id
_entity_poly.type
_entity_poly.pdbx_seq_one_letter_code
_entity_poly.pdbx_strand_id
1 'polypeptide(L)'
;MQSKGFIKLIAVLLALACVYQLSFTFKTRGVEKQAAAYAAQFPLDQQGEAEQHYLDSVQNLPVYNLGFRKFTYKECKEKELNLGLDLKGGMNVMLEVQVEDVVKALAGDSQNDPAFQEAIAEANEALKQGTSSDYIGDFVKAYERLSGGRPLAELFVSPDRSDITLESSNADVERLLKKETEAAIAASFNVLRSRIDHFGVTQPNIMRLPNSHRILVELPGVKEPQRVRDLLQGTASLEFWTTYDAREVLPALAAADKLLKSEMELSLVHISEPT
;
A
#
# COMPACT_ATOMS: atom_id res chain seq x y z
N MET A 1 -10.10 13.29 56.68
CA MET A 1 -10.49 11.85 56.75
C MET A 1 -10.70 11.38 55.31
N GLN A 2 -9.75 10.65 54.74
CA GLN A 2 -9.97 9.98 53.49
C GLN A 2 -11.04 8.91 53.67
N SER A 3 -12.15 9.01 52.97
CA SER A 3 -13.22 8.03 53.10
C SER A 3 -12.80 6.71 52.45
N LYS A 4 -12.27 5.80 53.26
CA LYS A 4 -11.86 4.44 52.81
C LYS A 4 -13.00 3.75 52.03
N GLY A 5 -14.27 4.11 52.29
CA GLY A 5 -15.44 3.62 51.58
C GLY A 5 -15.50 4.11 50.12
N PHE A 6 -15.17 5.38 49.87
CA PHE A 6 -15.17 5.95 48.53
C PHE A 6 -14.09 5.32 47.64
N ILE A 7 -12.90 5.08 48.18
CA ILE A 7 -11.81 4.40 47.45
C ILE A 7 -12.21 2.96 47.10
N LYS A 8 -12.84 2.23 48.03
CA LYS A 8 -13.36 0.87 47.77
C LYS A 8 -14.42 0.86 46.65
N LEU A 9 -15.34 1.84 46.69
CA LEU A 9 -16.39 1.97 45.68
C LEU A 9 -15.79 2.22 44.32
N ILE A 10 -14.82 3.13 44.18
CA ILE A 10 -14.11 3.39 42.91
C ILE A 10 -13.38 2.12 42.44
N ALA A 11 -12.69 1.42 43.33
CA ALA A 11 -11.97 0.19 42.97
C ALA A 11 -12.92 -0.90 42.43
N VAL A 12 -14.10 -1.07 43.05
CA VAL A 12 -15.12 -2.00 42.59
C VAL A 12 -15.69 -1.60 41.24
N LEU A 13 -16.00 -0.32 41.04
CA LEU A 13 -16.48 0.19 39.76
C LEU A 13 -15.44 -0.02 38.64
N LEU A 14 -14.16 0.26 38.90
CA LEU A 14 -13.08 0.02 37.98
C LEU A 14 -12.95 -1.48 37.65
N ALA A 15 -12.99 -2.35 38.62
CA ALA A 15 -12.96 -3.80 38.45
C ALA A 15 -14.13 -4.28 37.54
N LEU A 16 -15.34 -3.78 37.81
CA LEU A 16 -16.51 -4.08 36.95
C LEU A 16 -16.33 -3.59 35.52
N ALA A 17 -15.79 -2.39 35.34
CA ALA A 17 -15.49 -1.85 34.01
C ALA A 17 -14.44 -2.72 33.27
N CYS A 18 -13.39 -3.17 33.95
CA CYS A 18 -12.40 -4.08 33.39
C CYS A 18 -13.01 -5.43 32.98
N VAL A 19 -13.83 -6.03 33.83
CA VAL A 19 -14.52 -7.30 33.53
C VAL A 19 -15.46 -7.14 32.35
N TYR A 20 -16.21 -6.02 32.29
CA TYR A 20 -17.06 -5.69 31.16
C TYR A 20 -16.25 -5.58 29.84
N GLN A 21 -15.14 -4.86 29.85
CA GLN A 21 -14.28 -4.72 28.68
C GLN A 21 -13.67 -6.05 28.22
N LEU A 22 -13.17 -6.86 29.17
CA LEU A 22 -12.60 -8.17 28.85
C LEU A 22 -13.63 -9.15 28.31
N SER A 23 -14.92 -9.01 28.67
CA SER A 23 -15.97 -9.91 28.19
C SER A 23 -16.13 -9.91 26.67
N PHE A 24 -15.90 -8.77 26.00
CA PHE A 24 -15.92 -8.67 24.55
C PHE A 24 -14.79 -9.49 23.92
N THR A 25 -13.58 -9.41 24.47
CA THR A 25 -12.42 -10.17 23.99
C THR A 25 -12.63 -11.69 24.10
N PHE A 26 -13.29 -12.16 25.17
CA PHE A 26 -13.62 -13.59 25.29
C PHE A 26 -14.64 -14.04 24.25
N LYS A 27 -15.61 -13.18 23.91
CA LYS A 27 -16.62 -13.51 22.91
C LYS A 27 -16.05 -13.52 21.50
N THR A 28 -15.24 -12.52 21.12
CA THR A 28 -14.59 -12.49 19.81
C THR A 28 -13.66 -13.67 19.61
N ARG A 29 -12.83 -14.02 20.61
CA ARG A 29 -11.99 -15.23 20.56
C ARG A 29 -12.79 -16.53 20.42
N GLY A 30 -13.99 -16.58 20.99
CA GLY A 30 -14.88 -17.73 20.84
C GLY A 30 -15.34 -17.90 19.40
N VAL A 31 -15.72 -16.82 18.74
CA VAL A 31 -16.12 -16.82 17.31
C VAL A 31 -14.94 -17.13 16.39
N GLU A 32 -13.77 -16.54 16.66
CA GLU A 32 -12.54 -16.82 15.90
C GLU A 32 -12.11 -18.29 16.00
N LYS A 33 -12.26 -18.91 17.17
CA LYS A 33 -12.04 -20.37 17.33
C LYS A 33 -13.00 -21.20 16.49
N GLN A 34 -14.25 -20.80 16.41
CA GLN A 34 -15.24 -21.50 15.56
C GLN A 34 -14.91 -21.33 14.08
N ALA A 35 -14.49 -20.13 13.66
CA ALA A 35 -14.03 -19.87 12.31
C ALA A 35 -12.80 -20.73 11.94
N ALA A 36 -11.82 -20.81 12.83
CA ALA A 36 -10.62 -21.64 12.63
C ALA A 36 -10.98 -23.15 12.57
N ALA A 37 -11.93 -23.62 13.41
CA ALA A 37 -12.40 -24.99 13.36
C ALA A 37 -13.17 -25.30 12.06
N TYR A 38 -13.91 -24.34 11.55
CA TYR A 38 -14.56 -24.45 10.23
C TYR A 38 -13.52 -24.50 9.09
N ALA A 39 -12.55 -23.59 9.12
CA ALA A 39 -11.48 -23.53 8.13
C ALA A 39 -10.61 -24.80 8.11
N ALA A 40 -10.41 -25.46 9.25
CA ALA A 40 -9.64 -26.71 9.34
C ALA A 40 -10.23 -27.88 8.54
N GLN A 41 -11.47 -27.77 8.06
CA GLN A 41 -12.12 -28.75 7.18
C GLN A 41 -11.70 -28.61 5.70
N PHE A 42 -11.02 -27.53 5.35
CA PHE A 42 -10.57 -27.22 4.00
C PHE A 42 -9.07 -27.51 3.82
N PRO A 43 -8.60 -27.69 2.58
CA PRO A 43 -7.16 -27.79 2.29
C PRO A 43 -6.38 -26.59 2.81
N LEU A 44 -5.10 -26.77 3.13
CA LEU A 44 -4.24 -25.77 3.75
C LEU A 44 -4.16 -24.44 2.96
N ASP A 45 -4.21 -24.52 1.64
CA ASP A 45 -4.21 -23.37 0.71
C ASP A 45 -5.50 -22.55 0.75
N GLN A 46 -6.62 -23.14 1.17
CA GLN A 46 -7.94 -22.50 1.22
C GLN A 46 -8.40 -22.13 2.63
N GLN A 47 -7.66 -22.54 3.66
CA GLN A 47 -8.07 -22.31 5.05
C GLN A 47 -8.22 -20.82 5.40
N GLY A 48 -7.33 -19.97 4.90
CA GLY A 48 -7.39 -18.53 5.14
C GLY A 48 -8.66 -17.90 4.56
N GLU A 49 -9.03 -18.27 3.33
CA GLU A 49 -10.23 -17.77 2.68
C GLU A 49 -11.52 -18.31 3.34
N ALA A 50 -11.52 -19.58 3.72
CA ALA A 50 -12.64 -20.21 4.42
C ALA A 50 -12.89 -19.56 5.79
N GLU A 51 -11.84 -19.24 6.53
CA GLU A 51 -11.92 -18.54 7.82
C GLU A 51 -12.51 -17.14 7.65
N GLN A 52 -12.01 -16.37 6.67
CA GLN A 52 -12.54 -15.04 6.37
C GLN A 52 -14.00 -15.09 5.94
N HIS A 53 -14.35 -15.97 5.03
CA HIS A 53 -15.73 -16.16 4.58
C HIS A 53 -16.68 -16.49 5.75
N TYR A 54 -16.24 -17.34 6.69
CA TYR A 54 -17.01 -17.62 7.90
C TYR A 54 -17.20 -16.36 8.76
N LEU A 55 -16.13 -15.60 9.02
CA LEU A 55 -16.17 -14.37 9.83
C LEU A 55 -17.06 -13.31 9.19
N ASP A 56 -17.01 -13.16 7.87
CA ASP A 56 -17.88 -12.25 7.13
C ASP A 56 -19.36 -12.66 7.23
N SER A 57 -19.65 -13.95 7.19
CA SER A 57 -21.02 -14.46 7.32
C SER A 57 -21.63 -14.18 8.69
N VAL A 58 -20.80 -14.17 9.76
CA VAL A 58 -21.26 -13.89 11.13
C VAL A 58 -21.10 -12.43 11.56
N GLN A 59 -20.54 -11.59 10.73
CA GLN A 59 -20.19 -10.19 11.04
C GLN A 59 -21.36 -9.40 11.64
N ASN A 60 -22.56 -9.57 11.07
CA ASN A 60 -23.77 -8.87 11.48
C ASN A 60 -24.66 -9.71 12.41
N LEU A 61 -24.24 -10.92 12.75
CA LEU A 61 -25.02 -11.77 13.66
C LEU A 61 -24.77 -11.40 15.12
N PRO A 62 -25.80 -11.45 15.98
CA PRO A 62 -25.66 -11.17 17.41
C PRO A 62 -24.93 -12.33 18.11
N VAL A 63 -23.66 -12.10 18.49
CA VAL A 63 -22.80 -13.10 19.13
C VAL A 63 -22.70 -12.93 20.65
N TYR A 64 -23.04 -11.75 21.16
CA TYR A 64 -22.98 -11.45 22.60
C TYR A 64 -24.27 -10.80 23.10
N ASN A 65 -24.90 -11.42 24.09
CA ASN A 65 -26.13 -10.94 24.72
C ASN A 65 -25.86 -10.60 26.19
N LEU A 66 -25.98 -9.32 26.55
CA LEU A 66 -25.85 -8.81 27.92
C LEU A 66 -27.18 -8.68 28.63
N GLY A 67 -28.26 -9.25 28.12
CA GLY A 67 -29.61 -9.17 28.70
C GLY A 67 -30.37 -7.92 28.20
N PHE A 68 -29.82 -6.75 28.33
CA PHE A 68 -30.42 -5.48 27.88
C PHE A 68 -30.01 -5.07 26.46
N ARG A 69 -28.89 -5.57 25.95
CA ARG A 69 -28.38 -5.28 24.60
C ARG A 69 -27.70 -6.50 23.98
N LYS A 70 -27.99 -6.74 22.72
CA LYS A 70 -27.28 -7.73 21.90
C LYS A 70 -26.24 -7.02 21.06
N PHE A 71 -25.03 -7.58 21.00
CA PHE A 71 -23.91 -7.04 20.23
C PHE A 71 -23.61 -8.01 19.07
N THR A 72 -23.41 -7.45 17.90
CA THR A 72 -22.94 -8.21 16.74
C THR A 72 -21.47 -8.55 16.87
N TYR A 73 -20.99 -9.47 16.03
CA TYR A 73 -19.55 -9.78 15.99
C TYR A 73 -18.71 -8.53 15.70
N LYS A 74 -19.13 -7.71 14.73
CA LYS A 74 -18.47 -6.44 14.39
C LYS A 74 -18.38 -5.49 15.58
N GLU A 75 -19.49 -5.26 16.28
CA GLU A 75 -19.50 -4.40 17.47
C GLU A 75 -18.62 -4.95 18.61
N CYS A 76 -18.57 -6.28 18.76
CA CYS A 76 -17.69 -6.92 19.73
C CYS A 76 -16.21 -6.73 19.35
N LYS A 77 -15.90 -6.83 18.09
CA LYS A 77 -14.55 -6.68 17.52
C LYS A 77 -14.03 -5.25 17.67
N GLU A 78 -14.89 -4.24 17.47
CA GLU A 78 -14.56 -2.83 17.69
C GLU A 78 -14.29 -2.51 19.18
N LYS A 79 -14.89 -3.27 20.10
CA LYS A 79 -14.74 -3.11 21.56
C LYS A 79 -13.73 -4.07 22.19
N GLU A 80 -13.16 -4.97 21.40
CA GLU A 80 -12.13 -5.90 21.85
C GLU A 80 -10.89 -5.16 22.37
N LEU A 81 -10.21 -5.76 23.32
CA LEU A 81 -8.96 -5.23 23.83
C LEU A 81 -7.88 -5.33 22.77
N ASN A 82 -7.32 -4.19 22.38
CA ASN A 82 -6.27 -4.13 21.39
C ASN A 82 -5.00 -4.78 21.92
N LEU A 83 -4.70 -5.94 21.39
CA LEU A 83 -3.44 -6.62 21.62
C LEU A 83 -2.47 -6.23 20.52
N GLY A 84 -1.35 -5.59 20.88
CA GLY A 84 -0.29 -5.24 19.96
C GLY A 84 0.38 -6.47 19.32
N LEU A 85 1.33 -6.23 18.43
CA LEU A 85 2.12 -7.24 17.72
C LEU A 85 2.75 -8.26 18.68
N ASP A 86 3.22 -7.82 19.85
CA ASP A 86 3.90 -8.67 20.84
C ASP A 86 3.00 -9.76 21.44
N LEU A 87 1.68 -9.51 21.51
CA LEU A 87 0.72 -10.42 22.14
C LEU A 87 -0.14 -11.20 21.15
N LYS A 88 -0.37 -10.66 19.96
CA LYS A 88 -1.22 -11.28 18.92
C LYS A 88 -0.43 -11.84 17.76
N GLY A 89 0.87 -11.50 17.69
CA GLY A 89 1.67 -11.73 16.49
C GLY A 89 1.22 -10.81 15.35
N GLY A 90 1.73 -11.01 14.16
CA GLY A 90 1.40 -10.21 12.99
C GLY A 90 2.65 -9.81 12.22
N MET A 91 2.55 -8.72 11.45
CA MET A 91 3.69 -8.21 10.70
C MET A 91 3.87 -6.71 10.91
N ASN A 92 5.14 -6.31 10.83
CA ASN A 92 5.55 -4.92 10.76
C ASN A 92 6.27 -4.71 9.44
N VAL A 93 5.82 -3.73 8.66
CA VAL A 93 6.38 -3.39 7.35
C VAL A 93 6.72 -1.91 7.32
N MET A 94 7.92 -1.62 6.87
CA MET A 94 8.33 -0.25 6.55
C MET A 94 8.32 -0.09 5.03
N LEU A 95 7.50 0.83 4.54
CA LEU A 95 7.38 1.18 3.14
C LEU A 95 8.05 2.53 2.91
N GLU A 96 8.77 2.67 1.81
CA GLU A 96 9.44 3.90 1.43
C GLU A 96 8.90 4.38 0.09
N VAL A 97 8.53 5.65 0.02
CA VAL A 97 8.13 6.29 -1.24
C VAL A 97 9.40 6.70 -1.98
N GLN A 98 9.54 6.23 -3.21
CA GLN A 98 10.68 6.58 -4.05
C GLN A 98 10.54 8.00 -4.57
N VAL A 99 11.25 8.93 -3.95
CA VAL A 99 11.22 10.35 -4.33
C VAL A 99 11.77 10.56 -5.73
N GLU A 100 12.70 9.73 -6.16
CA GLU A 100 13.25 9.69 -7.52
C GLU A 100 12.14 9.62 -8.57
N ASP A 101 11.19 8.70 -8.40
CA ASP A 101 10.10 8.51 -9.36
C ASP A 101 9.16 9.72 -9.40
N VAL A 102 8.95 10.37 -8.26
CA VAL A 102 8.18 11.62 -8.20
C VAL A 102 8.88 12.72 -8.99
N VAL A 103 10.19 12.90 -8.79
CA VAL A 103 10.98 13.92 -9.49
C VAL A 103 11.01 13.63 -11.00
N LYS A 104 11.19 12.37 -11.42
CA LYS A 104 11.14 11.95 -12.82
C LYS A 104 9.77 12.20 -13.47
N ALA A 105 8.69 11.85 -12.77
CA ALA A 105 7.34 12.08 -13.24
C ALA A 105 7.03 13.57 -13.41
N LEU A 106 7.58 14.41 -12.57
CA LEU A 106 7.44 15.87 -12.65
C LEU A 106 8.25 16.47 -13.82
N ALA A 107 9.40 15.90 -14.13
CA ALA A 107 10.25 16.32 -15.24
C ALA A 107 9.70 15.89 -16.62
N GLY A 108 8.84 14.86 -16.66
CA GLY A 108 8.26 14.37 -17.92
C GLY A 108 9.33 13.99 -18.95
N ASP A 109 9.24 14.57 -20.15
CA ASP A 109 10.20 14.27 -21.24
C ASP A 109 11.63 14.75 -20.92
N SER A 110 11.78 15.75 -20.05
CA SER A 110 13.08 16.28 -19.61
C SER A 110 13.88 15.29 -18.75
N GLN A 111 13.29 14.19 -18.29
CA GLN A 111 13.99 13.13 -17.57
C GLN A 111 15.15 12.50 -18.36
N ASN A 112 15.15 12.64 -19.69
CA ASN A 112 16.22 12.13 -20.56
C ASN A 112 17.44 13.05 -20.70
N ASP A 113 17.40 14.23 -20.05
CA ASP A 113 18.56 15.15 -20.03
C ASP A 113 19.73 14.51 -19.28
N PRO A 114 20.94 14.48 -19.88
CA PRO A 114 22.10 13.83 -19.24
C PRO A 114 22.46 14.41 -17.87
N ALA A 115 22.40 15.74 -17.70
CA ALA A 115 22.69 16.38 -16.43
C ALA A 115 21.64 16.06 -15.35
N PHE A 116 20.37 15.90 -15.78
CA PHE A 116 19.30 15.44 -14.91
C PHE A 116 19.55 14.01 -14.41
N GLN A 117 19.89 13.09 -15.30
CA GLN A 117 20.13 11.69 -14.95
C GLN A 117 21.35 11.54 -14.02
N GLU A 118 22.42 12.28 -14.29
CA GLU A 118 23.61 12.27 -13.46
C GLU A 118 23.32 12.86 -12.06
N ALA A 119 22.54 13.95 -11.99
CA ALA A 119 22.11 14.54 -10.73
C ALA A 119 21.22 13.60 -9.89
N ILE A 120 20.31 12.84 -10.55
CA ILE A 120 19.51 11.79 -9.90
C ILE A 120 20.41 10.68 -9.37
N ALA A 121 21.39 10.22 -10.15
CA ALA A 121 22.32 9.17 -9.74
C ALA A 121 23.13 9.60 -8.50
N GLU A 122 23.61 10.83 -8.47
CA GLU A 122 24.37 11.37 -7.33
C GLU A 122 23.49 11.52 -6.07
N ALA A 123 22.26 12.01 -6.22
CA ALA A 123 21.31 12.08 -5.11
C ALA A 123 20.97 10.68 -4.54
N ASN A 124 20.84 9.69 -5.41
CA ASN A 124 20.64 8.29 -5.01
C ASN A 124 21.83 7.72 -4.24
N GLU A 125 23.04 8.04 -4.68
CA GLU A 125 24.27 7.63 -3.99
C GLU A 125 24.35 8.27 -2.59
N ALA A 126 24.06 9.55 -2.46
CA ALA A 126 24.05 10.26 -1.20
C ALA A 126 23.03 9.66 -0.21
N LEU A 127 21.84 9.28 -0.73
CA LEU A 127 20.81 8.61 0.06
C LEU A 127 21.25 7.21 0.51
N LYS A 128 21.84 6.41 -0.38
CA LYS A 128 22.35 5.06 -0.05
C LYS A 128 23.47 5.08 1.00
N GLN A 129 24.33 6.07 0.91
CA GLN A 129 25.44 6.26 1.87
C GLN A 129 24.96 6.85 3.21
N GLY A 130 23.70 7.28 3.29
CA GLY A 130 23.16 7.92 4.51
C GLY A 130 23.79 9.27 4.83
N THR A 131 24.42 9.92 3.85
CA THR A 131 25.10 11.22 4.02
C THR A 131 24.12 12.38 4.11
N SER A 132 22.92 12.23 3.56
CA SER A 132 21.86 13.23 3.59
C SER A 132 20.50 12.60 3.73
N SER A 133 19.56 13.35 4.32
CA SER A 133 18.13 13.01 4.39
C SER A 133 17.27 13.90 3.49
N ASP A 134 17.86 14.90 2.83
CA ASP A 134 17.18 15.83 1.92
C ASP A 134 17.51 15.48 0.45
N TYR A 135 16.87 14.44 -0.06
CA TYR A 135 17.05 13.98 -1.43
C TYR A 135 16.88 15.10 -2.48
N ILE A 136 15.87 15.96 -2.31
CA ILE A 136 15.58 17.03 -3.26
C ILE A 136 16.65 18.09 -3.22
N GLY A 137 17.10 18.47 -2.01
CA GLY A 137 18.20 19.43 -1.87
C GLY A 137 19.51 18.93 -2.48
N ASP A 138 19.80 17.63 -2.36
CA ASP A 138 20.99 17.03 -2.95
C ASP A 138 20.89 16.96 -4.47
N PHE A 139 19.72 16.59 -5.01
CA PHE A 139 19.44 16.62 -6.44
C PHE A 139 19.63 18.03 -7.03
N VAL A 140 19.07 19.06 -6.40
CA VAL A 140 19.18 20.45 -6.88
C VAL A 140 20.65 20.89 -6.91
N LYS A 141 21.41 20.65 -5.84
CA LYS A 141 22.85 20.98 -5.79
C LYS A 141 23.67 20.24 -6.83
N ALA A 142 23.39 18.95 -7.03
CA ALA A 142 24.04 18.15 -8.06
C ALA A 142 23.75 18.71 -9.46
N TYR A 143 22.49 19.01 -9.75
CA TYR A 143 22.09 19.59 -11.03
C TYR A 143 22.73 20.97 -11.28
N GLU A 144 22.74 21.87 -10.29
CA GLU A 144 23.40 23.18 -10.42
C GLU A 144 24.87 23.05 -10.83
N ARG A 145 25.56 22.07 -10.29
CA ARG A 145 26.96 21.79 -10.60
C ARG A 145 27.15 21.16 -11.98
N LEU A 146 26.28 20.24 -12.37
CA LEU A 146 26.40 19.44 -13.59
C LEU A 146 25.83 20.12 -14.84
N SER A 147 24.84 21.00 -14.69
CA SER A 147 24.12 21.64 -15.79
C SER A 147 24.90 22.76 -16.49
N GLY A 148 26.06 23.18 -15.93
CA GLY A 148 26.82 24.30 -16.50
C GLY A 148 26.12 25.65 -16.42
N GLY A 149 25.21 25.82 -15.43
CA GLY A 149 24.48 27.07 -15.18
C GLY A 149 23.11 27.16 -15.85
N ARG A 150 22.60 26.07 -16.43
CA ARG A 150 21.21 26.01 -16.94
C ARG A 150 20.22 26.12 -15.77
N PRO A 151 19.14 26.93 -15.89
CA PRO A 151 18.13 27.01 -14.87
C PRO A 151 17.42 25.67 -14.65
N LEU A 152 17.21 25.28 -13.42
CA LEU A 152 16.46 24.04 -13.08
C LEU A 152 15.01 24.12 -13.57
N ALA A 153 14.45 25.32 -13.69
CA ALA A 153 13.10 25.55 -14.16
C ALA A 153 12.83 24.96 -15.56
N GLU A 154 13.83 24.94 -16.45
CA GLU A 154 13.70 24.38 -17.80
C GLU A 154 13.25 22.92 -17.81
N LEU A 155 13.61 22.15 -16.79
CA LEU A 155 13.25 20.74 -16.67
C LEU A 155 11.79 20.51 -16.21
N PHE A 156 11.23 21.46 -15.48
CA PHE A 156 9.96 21.28 -14.78
C PHE A 156 8.82 22.16 -15.28
N VAL A 157 9.09 23.06 -16.23
CA VAL A 157 8.04 23.85 -16.89
C VAL A 157 7.17 22.93 -17.74
N SER A 158 5.87 22.98 -17.50
CA SER A 158 4.87 22.23 -18.26
C SER A 158 3.67 23.13 -18.57
N PRO A 159 3.02 22.99 -19.74
CA PRO A 159 1.82 23.74 -20.09
C PRO A 159 0.68 23.60 -19.08
N ASP A 160 0.63 22.46 -18.40
CA ASP A 160 -0.41 22.14 -17.41
C ASP A 160 -0.11 22.70 -16.02
N ARG A 161 1.09 23.29 -15.82
CA ARG A 161 1.52 23.88 -14.56
C ARG A 161 1.79 25.37 -14.68
N SER A 162 1.07 26.16 -13.90
CA SER A 162 1.27 27.60 -13.81
C SER A 162 2.21 28.03 -12.67
N ASP A 163 2.61 27.08 -11.79
CA ASP A 163 3.35 27.37 -10.56
C ASP A 163 4.84 27.64 -10.83
N ILE A 164 5.36 27.23 -12.00
CA ILE A 164 6.73 27.44 -12.44
C ILE A 164 6.78 28.00 -13.85
N THR A 165 7.59 29.05 -14.01
CA THR A 165 7.93 29.67 -15.29
C THR A 165 9.43 29.54 -15.54
N LEU A 166 9.87 29.79 -16.77
CA LEU A 166 11.30 29.80 -17.12
C LEU A 166 12.14 30.80 -16.32
N GLU A 167 11.49 31.81 -15.74
CA GLU A 167 12.13 32.83 -14.88
C GLU A 167 12.19 32.44 -13.39
N SER A 168 11.59 31.29 -13.02
CA SER A 168 11.57 30.81 -11.63
C SER A 168 12.98 30.45 -11.18
N SER A 169 13.32 30.81 -9.95
CA SER A 169 14.62 30.47 -9.35
C SER A 169 14.70 28.97 -9.02
N ASN A 170 15.93 28.44 -8.91
CA ASN A 170 16.14 27.06 -8.48
C ASN A 170 15.53 26.77 -7.09
N ALA A 171 15.53 27.77 -6.21
CA ALA A 171 14.90 27.68 -4.89
C ALA A 171 13.35 27.55 -4.97
N ASP A 172 12.72 28.18 -5.97
CA ASP A 172 11.28 28.02 -6.19
C ASP A 172 10.95 26.64 -6.71
N VAL A 173 11.78 26.12 -7.63
CA VAL A 173 11.64 24.74 -8.13
C VAL A 173 11.85 23.73 -7.01
N GLU A 174 12.88 23.91 -6.18
CA GLU A 174 13.13 23.05 -5.01
C GLU A 174 11.91 23.01 -4.08
N ARG A 175 11.31 24.17 -3.81
CA ARG A 175 10.11 24.28 -2.97
C ARG A 175 8.92 23.58 -3.58
N LEU A 176 8.74 23.68 -4.91
CA LEU A 176 7.72 22.93 -5.62
C LEU A 176 7.94 21.42 -5.51
N LEU A 177 9.17 20.94 -5.79
CA LEU A 177 9.49 19.52 -5.72
C LEU A 177 9.25 18.96 -4.32
N LYS A 178 9.60 19.68 -3.26
CA LYS A 178 9.31 19.29 -1.87
C LYS A 178 7.80 19.24 -1.60
N LYS A 179 7.04 20.21 -2.07
CA LYS A 179 5.58 20.25 -1.95
C LYS A 179 4.91 19.07 -2.66
N GLU A 180 5.31 18.81 -3.90
CA GLU A 180 4.74 17.71 -4.70
C GLU A 180 5.13 16.33 -4.14
N THR A 181 6.35 16.18 -3.66
CA THR A 181 6.79 14.96 -2.96
C THR A 181 5.97 14.71 -1.69
N GLU A 182 5.74 15.74 -0.90
CA GLU A 182 4.92 15.63 0.31
C GLU A 182 3.46 15.26 -0.04
N ALA A 183 2.92 15.83 -1.12
CA ALA A 183 1.60 15.47 -1.64
C ALA A 183 1.55 14.01 -2.11
N ALA A 184 2.58 13.53 -2.80
CA ALA A 184 2.70 12.14 -3.24
C ALA A 184 2.76 11.16 -2.05
N ILE A 185 3.51 11.50 -1.00
CA ILE A 185 3.58 10.70 0.23
C ILE A 185 2.21 10.66 0.92
N ALA A 186 1.51 11.79 0.99
CA ALA A 186 0.18 11.86 1.58
C ALA A 186 -0.84 11.03 0.78
N ALA A 187 -0.77 11.08 -0.55
CA ALA A 187 -1.60 10.26 -1.44
C ALA A 187 -1.31 8.76 -1.25
N SER A 188 -0.03 8.37 -1.22
CA SER A 188 0.40 6.99 -0.97
C SER A 188 -0.09 6.47 0.39
N PHE A 189 0.01 7.29 1.42
CA PHE A 189 -0.51 6.97 2.75
C PHE A 189 -2.02 6.68 2.72
N ASN A 190 -2.81 7.51 2.04
CA ASN A 190 -4.25 7.32 1.93
C ASN A 190 -4.60 6.05 1.14
N VAL A 191 -3.86 5.77 0.05
CA VAL A 191 -4.04 4.54 -0.73
C VAL A 191 -3.73 3.30 0.12
N LEU A 192 -2.61 3.30 0.84
CA LEU A 192 -2.23 2.20 1.74
C LEU A 192 -3.28 1.98 2.82
N ARG A 193 -3.76 3.06 3.45
CA ARG A 193 -4.82 2.98 4.45
C ARG A 193 -6.08 2.35 3.88
N SER A 194 -6.54 2.82 2.71
CA SER A 194 -7.72 2.27 2.05
C SER A 194 -7.56 0.78 1.72
N ARG A 195 -6.39 0.36 1.23
CA ARG A 195 -6.10 -1.05 0.95
C ARG A 195 -6.15 -1.92 2.20
N ILE A 196 -5.56 -1.45 3.28
CA ILE A 196 -5.52 -2.17 4.56
C ILE A 196 -6.93 -2.27 5.17
N ASP A 197 -7.72 -1.19 5.10
CA ASP A 197 -9.10 -1.19 5.57
C ASP A 197 -9.96 -2.22 4.79
N HIS A 198 -9.75 -2.35 3.47
CA HIS A 198 -10.44 -3.35 2.64
C HIS A 198 -9.95 -4.78 2.90
N PHE A 199 -8.73 -4.96 3.35
CA PHE A 199 -8.18 -6.29 3.69
C PHE A 199 -8.78 -6.86 4.99
N GLY A 200 -9.48 -6.04 5.77
CA GLY A 200 -10.18 -6.48 6.97
C GLY A 200 -9.28 -6.76 8.17
N VAL A 201 -8.03 -6.25 8.18
CA VAL A 201 -7.16 -6.33 9.35
C VAL A 201 -7.76 -5.50 10.49
N THR A 202 -7.91 -6.12 11.64
CA THR A 202 -8.45 -5.45 12.82
C THR A 202 -7.40 -4.53 13.41
N GLN A 203 -7.70 -3.23 13.43
CA GLN A 203 -6.92 -2.18 14.09
C GLN A 203 -5.46 -2.10 13.61
N PRO A 204 -5.25 -1.84 12.31
CA PRO A 204 -3.93 -1.57 11.80
C PRO A 204 -3.40 -0.26 12.37
N ASN A 205 -2.10 -0.20 12.67
CA ASN A 205 -1.43 1.04 12.99
C ASN A 205 -0.62 1.48 11.77
N ILE A 206 -0.98 2.61 11.20
CA ILE A 206 -0.33 3.17 10.02
C ILE A 206 0.14 4.56 10.38
N MET A 207 1.45 4.81 10.33
CA MET A 207 2.00 6.12 10.65
C MET A 207 3.08 6.53 9.67
N ARG A 208 3.14 7.82 9.39
CA ARG A 208 4.23 8.45 8.65
C ARG A 208 5.37 8.75 9.61
N LEU A 209 6.57 8.34 9.27
CA LEU A 209 7.74 8.68 10.07
C LEU A 209 8.15 10.13 9.78
N PRO A 210 8.33 10.97 10.82
CA PRO A 210 8.72 12.36 10.63
C PRO A 210 10.10 12.46 9.96
N ASN A 211 10.24 13.46 9.09
CA ASN A 211 11.47 13.74 8.35
C ASN A 211 12.00 12.56 7.51
N SER A 212 11.12 11.69 7.09
CA SER A 212 11.47 10.58 6.21
C SER A 212 10.34 10.32 5.22
N HIS A 213 10.67 9.71 4.08
CA HIS A 213 9.69 9.31 3.06
C HIS A 213 9.11 7.93 3.36
N ARG A 214 9.11 7.52 4.65
CA ARG A 214 8.74 6.18 5.11
C ARG A 214 7.41 6.17 5.81
N ILE A 215 6.68 5.09 5.57
CA ILE A 215 5.40 4.79 6.20
C ILE A 215 5.56 3.47 6.95
N LEU A 216 5.35 3.50 8.25
CA LEU A 216 5.34 2.32 9.10
C LEU A 216 3.92 1.76 9.12
N VAL A 217 3.80 0.46 8.86
CA VAL A 217 2.54 -0.28 8.86
C VAL A 217 2.67 -1.48 9.79
N GLU A 218 1.89 -1.47 10.86
CA GLU A 218 1.80 -2.56 11.81
C GLU A 218 0.43 -3.23 11.70
N LEU A 219 0.44 -4.53 11.45
CA LEU A 219 -0.76 -5.33 11.18
C LEU A 219 -0.84 -6.48 12.17
N PRO A 220 -1.49 -6.26 13.34
CA PRO A 220 -1.63 -7.31 14.35
C PRO A 220 -2.53 -8.45 13.86
N GLY A 221 -2.13 -9.69 14.19
CA GLY A 221 -2.95 -10.88 13.94
C GLY A 221 -3.00 -11.36 12.49
N VAL A 222 -2.16 -10.82 11.61
CA VAL A 222 -2.03 -11.32 10.23
C VAL A 222 -1.43 -12.71 10.22
N LYS A 223 -2.10 -13.67 9.59
CA LYS A 223 -1.66 -15.06 9.46
C LYS A 223 -0.88 -15.32 8.17
N GLU A 224 -1.12 -14.52 7.13
CA GLU A 224 -0.53 -14.64 5.79
C GLU A 224 0.29 -13.39 5.44
N PRO A 225 1.53 -13.24 5.96
CA PRO A 225 2.33 -12.04 5.72
C PRO A 225 2.66 -11.79 4.25
N GLN A 226 2.82 -12.88 3.46
CA GLN A 226 3.15 -12.76 2.03
C GLN A 226 2.01 -12.12 1.24
N ARG A 227 0.78 -12.57 1.45
CA ARG A 227 -0.41 -12.01 0.79
C ARG A 227 -0.59 -10.52 1.08
N VAL A 228 -0.34 -10.11 2.34
CA VAL A 228 -0.38 -8.70 2.71
C VAL A 228 0.74 -7.91 2.04
N ARG A 229 1.94 -8.46 1.96
CA ARG A 229 3.05 -7.82 1.27
C ARG A 229 2.73 -7.57 -0.20
N ASP A 230 2.22 -8.58 -0.89
CA ASP A 230 1.82 -8.49 -2.30
C ASP A 230 0.72 -7.42 -2.50
N LEU A 231 -0.25 -7.34 -1.57
CA LEU A 231 -1.27 -6.29 -1.58
C LEU A 231 -0.69 -4.88 -1.40
N LEU A 232 0.25 -4.72 -0.47
CA LEU A 232 0.85 -3.41 -0.18
C LEU A 232 1.79 -2.95 -1.29
N GLN A 233 2.52 -3.88 -1.92
CA GLN A 233 3.44 -3.61 -3.02
C GLN A 233 2.73 -3.49 -4.37
N GLY A 234 1.51 -4.01 -4.49
CA GLY A 234 0.75 -3.98 -5.73
C GLY A 234 0.55 -2.54 -6.23
N THR A 235 1.10 -2.21 -7.39
CA THR A 235 0.82 -0.97 -8.08
C THR A 235 -0.44 -1.14 -8.91
N ALA A 236 -1.43 -0.25 -8.70
CA ALA A 236 -2.61 -0.18 -9.56
C ALA A 236 -2.44 1.02 -10.50
N SER A 237 -2.22 0.75 -11.78
CA SER A 237 -2.30 1.75 -12.84
C SER A 237 -3.71 1.71 -13.43
N LEU A 238 -4.38 2.85 -13.45
CA LEU A 238 -5.66 2.97 -14.14
C LEU A 238 -5.37 3.31 -15.59
N GLU A 239 -5.66 2.37 -16.48
CA GLU A 239 -5.46 2.53 -17.91
C GLU A 239 -6.81 2.40 -18.62
N PHE A 240 -7.05 3.31 -19.54
CA PHE A 240 -8.22 3.25 -20.44
C PHE A 240 -7.77 2.78 -21.81
N TRP A 241 -8.25 1.60 -22.19
CA TRP A 241 -7.94 1.00 -23.49
C TRP A 241 -9.16 1.12 -24.40
N THR A 242 -8.96 1.67 -25.60
CA THR A 242 -9.96 1.54 -26.65
C THR A 242 -9.89 0.13 -27.21
N THR A 243 -11.01 -0.56 -27.21
CA THR A 243 -11.10 -1.91 -27.79
C THR A 243 -11.57 -1.82 -29.23
N TYR A 244 -10.99 -2.64 -30.08
CA TYR A 244 -11.49 -2.82 -31.44
C TYR A 244 -12.72 -3.70 -31.44
N ASP A 245 -13.68 -3.42 -32.35
CA ASP A 245 -14.81 -4.31 -32.55
C ASP A 245 -14.30 -5.66 -33.14
N ALA A 246 -14.91 -6.76 -32.69
CA ALA A 246 -14.57 -8.09 -33.17
C ALA A 246 -14.68 -8.20 -34.70
N ARG A 247 -15.60 -7.45 -35.34
CA ARG A 247 -15.76 -7.39 -36.79
C ARG A 247 -14.55 -6.82 -37.51
N GLU A 248 -13.80 -5.92 -36.89
CA GLU A 248 -12.61 -5.30 -37.44
C GLU A 248 -11.39 -6.21 -37.28
N VAL A 249 -11.29 -6.93 -36.18
CA VAL A 249 -10.11 -7.72 -35.81
C VAL A 249 -10.17 -9.14 -36.39
N LEU A 250 -11.34 -9.77 -36.48
CA LEU A 250 -11.51 -11.14 -36.96
C LEU A 250 -10.92 -11.39 -38.34
N PRO A 251 -11.08 -10.52 -39.35
CA PRO A 251 -10.47 -10.72 -40.68
C PRO A 251 -8.94 -10.73 -40.63
N ALA A 252 -8.32 -9.83 -39.83
CA ALA A 252 -6.88 -9.76 -39.64
C ALA A 252 -6.32 -10.99 -38.93
N LEU A 253 -7.01 -11.47 -37.90
CA LEU A 253 -6.67 -12.71 -37.15
C LEU A 253 -6.78 -13.95 -38.06
N ALA A 254 -7.82 -14.04 -38.89
CA ALA A 254 -7.99 -15.14 -39.85
C ALA A 254 -6.89 -15.14 -40.93
N ALA A 255 -6.47 -13.96 -41.39
CA ALA A 255 -5.35 -13.83 -42.32
C ALA A 255 -4.02 -14.25 -41.64
N ALA A 256 -3.77 -13.83 -40.43
CA ALA A 256 -2.59 -14.21 -39.64
C ALA A 256 -2.56 -15.74 -39.35
N ASP A 257 -3.68 -16.35 -38.97
CA ASP A 257 -3.79 -17.81 -38.79
C ASP A 257 -3.47 -18.59 -40.08
N LYS A 258 -3.96 -18.09 -41.22
CA LYS A 258 -3.67 -18.69 -42.54
C LYS A 258 -2.20 -18.62 -42.89
N LEU A 259 -1.54 -17.49 -42.63
CA LEU A 259 -0.10 -17.31 -42.84
C LEU A 259 0.71 -18.26 -41.95
N LEU A 260 0.39 -18.30 -40.66
CA LEU A 260 1.05 -19.19 -39.72
C LEU A 260 0.93 -20.67 -40.09
N LYS A 261 -0.25 -21.09 -40.54
CA LYS A 261 -0.44 -22.47 -41.07
C LYS A 261 0.40 -22.75 -42.26
N SER A 262 0.49 -21.82 -43.25
CA SER A 262 1.32 -22.02 -44.41
C SER A 262 2.83 -22.06 -44.11
N GLU A 263 3.31 -21.30 -43.13
CA GLU A 263 4.69 -21.35 -42.66
C GLU A 263 5.00 -22.65 -41.87
N MET A 264 4.06 -23.12 -41.05
CA MET A 264 4.21 -24.40 -40.35
C MET A 264 4.22 -25.59 -41.32
N GLU A 265 3.37 -25.61 -42.37
CA GLU A 265 3.40 -26.66 -43.40
C GLU A 265 4.72 -26.64 -44.19
N LEU A 266 5.27 -25.46 -44.54
CA LEU A 266 6.58 -25.32 -45.18
C LEU A 266 7.72 -25.80 -44.26
N SER A 267 7.64 -25.53 -42.95
CA SER A 267 8.62 -26.02 -41.96
C SER A 267 8.61 -27.55 -41.81
N LEU A 268 7.41 -28.16 -41.84
CA LEU A 268 7.26 -29.62 -41.77
C LEU A 268 7.75 -30.35 -43.03
N VAL A 269 7.60 -29.75 -44.19
CA VAL A 269 8.15 -30.30 -45.48
C VAL A 269 9.67 -30.31 -45.49
N HIS A 270 10.33 -29.32 -44.89
CA HIS A 270 11.78 -29.28 -44.78
C HIS A 270 12.37 -30.31 -43.79
N ILE A 271 11.57 -30.79 -42.84
CA ILE A 271 12.01 -31.83 -41.88
C ILE A 271 11.82 -33.24 -42.45
N SER A 272 11.05 -33.42 -43.47
CA SER A 272 10.69 -34.74 -44.05
C SER A 272 11.48 -35.17 -45.30
N GLU A 273 12.47 -34.39 -45.79
CA GLU A 273 13.37 -34.83 -46.85
C GLU A 273 14.52 -35.63 -46.23
N PRO A 274 14.62 -36.98 -46.47
CA PRO A 274 15.78 -37.76 -46.07
C PRO A 274 16.94 -37.48 -47.05
N THR A 275 18.07 -37.07 -46.53
CA THR A 275 19.38 -37.09 -47.20
C THR A 275 19.82 -38.49 -47.52
#